data_eb80682328843c62859b661c72493a99
#
_entry.id   eb80682328843c62859b661c72493a99
#
_cell.length_a   1.000
_cell.length_b   1.000
_cell.length_c   1.000
_cell.angle_alpha   90.00
_cell.angle_beta   90.00
_cell.angle_gamma   90.00
#
_symmetry.space_group_name_H-M   'P 1'
#
loop_
_entity.id
_entity.type
_entity.pdbx_description
1 polymer ?
#
loop_
_entity_poly.entity_id
_entity_poly.type
_entity_poly.pdbx_seq_one_letter_code
_entity_poly.pdbx_strand_id
1 'polypeptide(L)'
;MSGYNPLRVLVVGQTPPPYGGQAIMVEAFLDAKYKLLKLFHVRLTYSEDMDSVGKFALRKVFVLFSTIMEVWWARIWHRTAVLYYPPSGPNKVPVLRDIVFLCATRWMFRHTVFHYHAGGVSGYADELPAFLRPFFRLAYRNADLAIRTAPQNPEDGRLLGARVDVVVANGIPDMRGTVKESVADKGKTLTILFTGVLIPSKGVYILLEAFRALVHRGADVRLELMGRWGEVKFQEDCAAYIERHNLMDRYEYLGVKRDGEKLVHFAQCDIFCFPSYFEAESFGLVLLEAMQFAKPVVSTWWRGIPSVVQDGVNGYLVPLQDPDALADRLMDLIQDTELRRRMGDEGRRIFAARFTLERFRQNMEAAILTAIPPGHN
;
A
#
# COMPACT_ATOMS: atom_id res chain seq x y z
N MET A 1 31.82 22.90 10.97
CA MET A 1 30.74 22.05 10.40
C MET A 1 31.41 21.12 9.41
N SER A 2 31.72 19.88 9.77
CA SER A 2 32.38 18.91 8.89
C SER A 2 31.41 18.57 7.76
N GLY A 3 31.80 18.90 6.53
CA GLY A 3 31.00 18.69 5.34
C GLY A 3 30.89 17.19 5.00
N TYR A 4 29.92 16.51 5.59
CA TYR A 4 29.56 15.16 5.15
C TYR A 4 28.97 15.28 3.75
N ASN A 5 29.63 14.66 2.76
CA ASN A 5 29.02 14.49 1.45
C ASN A 5 27.78 13.58 1.58
N PRO A 6 26.63 13.98 1.07
CA PRO A 6 25.43 13.17 1.14
C PRO A 6 25.64 11.82 0.42
N LEU A 7 25.10 10.75 1.02
CA LEU A 7 25.09 9.42 0.43
C LEU A 7 24.28 9.44 -0.87
N ARG A 8 24.88 9.00 -1.97
CA ARG A 8 24.24 9.00 -3.30
C ARG A 8 23.51 7.69 -3.54
N VAL A 9 22.20 7.75 -3.67
CA VAL A 9 21.32 6.59 -3.83
C VAL A 9 20.66 6.65 -5.20
N LEU A 10 20.76 5.58 -5.98
CA LEU A 10 19.98 5.40 -7.19
C LEU A 10 18.70 4.65 -6.84
N VAL A 11 17.59 5.32 -6.93
CA VAL A 11 16.25 4.75 -6.73
C VAL A 11 15.78 4.22 -8.08
N VAL A 12 15.59 2.92 -8.17
CA VAL A 12 15.04 2.28 -9.37
C VAL A 12 13.67 1.74 -9.03
N GLY A 13 12.63 2.45 -9.45
CA GLY A 13 11.27 2.12 -9.06
C GLY A 13 10.21 2.79 -9.93
N GLN A 14 9.00 2.27 -9.85
CA GLN A 14 7.86 2.85 -10.54
C GLN A 14 7.29 4.01 -9.73
N THR A 15 6.97 5.11 -10.41
CA THR A 15 6.20 6.24 -9.89
C THR A 15 4.88 6.34 -10.67
N PRO A 16 3.83 6.98 -10.12
CA PRO A 16 2.57 7.18 -10.84
C PRO A 16 2.74 7.86 -12.22
N PRO A 17 1.88 7.59 -13.20
CA PRO A 17 0.95 6.46 -13.29
C PRO A 17 1.64 5.12 -13.58
N PRO A 18 1.02 3.96 -13.27
CA PRO A 18 -0.26 3.76 -12.61
C PRO A 18 -0.19 4.00 -11.09
N TYR A 19 -1.33 4.37 -10.51
CA TYR A 19 -1.45 4.71 -9.08
C TYR A 19 -1.60 3.43 -8.23
N GLY A 20 -0.49 2.83 -7.89
CA GLY A 20 -0.43 1.72 -6.93
C GLY A 20 0.29 2.14 -5.64
N GLY A 21 0.03 1.46 -4.53
CA GLY A 21 0.62 1.82 -3.23
C GLY A 21 2.15 1.92 -3.26
N GLN A 22 2.83 0.98 -3.92
CA GLN A 22 4.29 1.02 -4.10
C GLN A 22 4.73 2.27 -4.89
N ALA A 23 4.06 2.57 -6.02
CA ALA A 23 4.43 3.71 -6.87
C ALA A 23 4.28 5.05 -6.13
N ILE A 24 3.19 5.20 -5.36
CA ILE A 24 2.94 6.38 -4.51
C ILE A 24 4.05 6.52 -3.45
N MET A 25 4.48 5.44 -2.82
CA MET A 25 5.50 5.49 -1.77
C MET A 25 6.91 5.72 -2.33
N VAL A 26 7.22 5.23 -3.53
CA VAL A 26 8.48 5.55 -4.23
C VAL A 26 8.52 7.03 -4.60
N GLU A 27 7.44 7.59 -5.13
CA GLU A 27 7.33 9.03 -5.41
C GLU A 27 7.47 9.86 -4.13
N ALA A 28 6.76 9.46 -3.07
CA ALA A 28 6.83 10.10 -1.75
C ALA A 28 8.25 10.13 -1.17
N PHE A 29 9.04 9.07 -1.43
CA PHE A 29 10.45 9.01 -1.05
C PHE A 29 11.31 9.93 -1.92
N LEU A 30 11.07 10.00 -3.22
CA LEU A 30 11.83 10.83 -4.15
C LEU A 30 11.61 12.33 -3.95
N ASP A 31 10.38 12.75 -3.64
CA ASP A 31 9.98 14.17 -3.52
C ASP A 31 10.47 14.86 -2.24
N ALA A 32 11.27 14.19 -1.43
CA ALA A 32 11.82 14.77 -0.22
C ALA A 32 13.19 15.41 -0.43
N LYS A 33 13.45 16.47 0.32
CA LYS A 33 14.80 17.03 0.49
C LYS A 33 15.43 16.43 1.75
N TYR A 34 16.34 15.49 1.55
CA TYR A 34 17.10 14.88 2.64
C TYR A 34 18.36 15.67 2.95
N LYS A 35 18.79 15.64 4.20
CA LYS A 35 20.03 16.32 4.62
C LYS A 35 21.28 15.51 4.23
N LEU A 36 21.20 14.19 4.38
CA LEU A 36 22.33 13.29 4.23
C LEU A 36 22.18 12.29 3.06
N LEU A 37 21.06 12.33 2.34
CA LEU A 37 20.85 11.54 1.14
C LEU A 37 20.71 12.44 -0.09
N LYS A 38 21.28 12.00 -1.21
CA LYS A 38 21.04 12.58 -2.53
C LYS A 38 20.48 11.50 -3.44
N LEU A 39 19.20 11.61 -3.78
CA LEU A 39 18.48 10.63 -4.58
C LEU A 39 18.59 10.95 -6.06
N PHE A 40 18.75 9.91 -6.86
CA PHE A 40 18.67 9.91 -8.32
C PHE A 40 17.65 8.86 -8.71
N HIS A 41 16.89 9.06 -9.76
CA HIS A 41 15.81 8.17 -10.13
C HIS A 41 15.94 7.62 -11.54
N VAL A 42 15.74 6.31 -11.67
CA VAL A 42 15.47 5.62 -12.94
C VAL A 42 14.08 5.01 -12.83
N ARG A 43 13.17 5.48 -13.67
CA ARG A 43 11.78 5.05 -13.64
C ARG A 43 11.58 3.70 -14.30
N LEU A 44 10.93 2.77 -13.61
CA LEU A 44 10.47 1.51 -14.17
C LEU A 44 9.11 1.70 -14.87
N THR A 45 9.07 1.59 -16.20
CA THR A 45 7.87 1.85 -17.02
C THR A 45 7.27 0.59 -17.64
N TYR A 46 7.18 -0.51 -16.87
CA TYR A 46 6.71 -1.80 -17.41
C TYR A 46 5.20 -1.88 -17.66
N SER A 47 4.40 -1.04 -17.02
CA SER A 47 2.95 -1.02 -17.14
C SER A 47 2.48 0.42 -17.12
N GLU A 48 1.80 0.85 -18.15
CA GLU A 48 1.16 2.18 -18.22
C GLU A 48 -0.20 2.13 -17.54
N ASP A 49 -0.87 0.95 -17.57
CA ASP A 49 -2.17 0.71 -16.96
C ASP A 49 -2.12 -0.46 -15.97
N MET A 50 -2.99 -0.42 -14.97
CA MET A 50 -3.16 -1.51 -14.00
C MET A 50 -3.55 -2.83 -14.67
N ASP A 51 -4.27 -2.79 -15.81
CA ASP A 51 -4.72 -3.98 -16.56
C ASP A 51 -3.58 -4.69 -17.29
N SER A 52 -2.46 -4.02 -17.53
CA SER A 52 -1.26 -4.57 -18.18
C SER A 52 -0.27 -5.18 -17.18
N VAL A 53 -0.51 -5.03 -15.88
CA VAL A 53 0.37 -5.58 -14.83
C VAL A 53 0.36 -7.11 -14.91
N GLY A 54 1.56 -7.71 -14.96
CA GLY A 54 1.73 -9.17 -15.00
C GLY A 54 1.59 -9.83 -16.38
N LYS A 55 1.14 -9.12 -17.42
CA LYS A 55 1.04 -9.69 -18.79
C LYS A 55 2.38 -9.59 -19.52
N PHE A 56 2.76 -10.67 -20.22
CA PHE A 56 3.96 -10.68 -21.06
C PHE A 56 3.71 -9.95 -22.37
N ALA A 57 4.67 -9.11 -22.79
CA ALA A 57 4.70 -8.47 -24.11
C ALA A 57 6.15 -8.21 -24.52
N LEU A 58 6.48 -8.37 -25.78
CA LEU A 58 7.83 -8.11 -26.32
C LEU A 58 8.31 -6.68 -26.01
N ARG A 59 7.42 -5.69 -26.04
CA ARG A 59 7.71 -4.32 -25.62
C ARG A 59 8.29 -4.25 -24.19
N LYS A 60 7.82 -5.10 -23.28
CA LYS A 60 8.30 -5.13 -21.88
C LYS A 60 9.75 -5.66 -21.77
N VAL A 61 10.16 -6.55 -22.66
CA VAL A 61 11.54 -7.03 -22.74
C VAL A 61 12.47 -5.91 -23.21
N PHE A 62 12.05 -5.15 -24.21
CA PHE A 62 12.81 -3.98 -24.68
C PHE A 62 12.93 -2.91 -23.59
N VAL A 63 11.83 -2.61 -22.89
CA VAL A 63 11.81 -1.69 -21.74
C VAL A 63 12.74 -2.17 -20.64
N LEU A 64 12.77 -3.46 -20.33
CA LEU A 64 13.69 -4.02 -19.34
C LEU A 64 15.15 -3.78 -19.74
N PHE A 65 15.50 -4.05 -20.99
CA PHE A 65 16.87 -3.84 -21.49
C PHE A 65 17.26 -2.36 -21.48
N SER A 66 16.40 -1.47 -21.96
CA SER A 66 16.67 -0.02 -21.94
C SER A 66 16.84 0.51 -20.52
N THR A 67 16.02 0.02 -19.58
CA THR A 67 16.15 0.39 -18.16
C THR A 67 17.47 -0.09 -17.55
N ILE A 68 17.94 -1.29 -17.88
CA ILE A 68 19.26 -1.78 -17.44
C ILE A 68 20.37 -0.84 -17.93
N MET A 69 20.34 -0.45 -19.21
CA MET A 69 21.32 0.48 -19.79
C MET A 69 21.25 1.86 -19.11
N GLU A 70 20.05 2.36 -18.83
CA GLU A 70 19.85 3.63 -18.13
C GLU A 70 20.42 3.56 -16.70
N VAL A 71 20.23 2.45 -15.97
CA VAL A 71 20.82 2.23 -14.64
C VAL A 71 22.33 2.22 -14.70
N TRP A 72 22.95 1.54 -15.68
CA TRP A 72 24.40 1.53 -15.85
C TRP A 72 24.95 2.93 -16.11
N TRP A 73 24.29 3.67 -17.00
CA TRP A 73 24.67 5.05 -17.29
C TRP A 73 24.50 5.97 -16.07
N ALA A 74 23.35 5.91 -15.40
CA ALA A 74 23.07 6.71 -14.20
C ALA A 74 24.03 6.39 -13.06
N ARG A 75 24.38 5.10 -12.86
CA ARG A 75 25.37 4.66 -11.87
C ARG A 75 26.74 5.32 -12.08
N ILE A 76 27.21 5.35 -13.32
CA ILE A 76 28.52 5.93 -13.68
C ILE A 76 28.46 7.46 -13.58
N TRP A 77 27.46 8.08 -14.20
CA TRP A 77 27.33 9.53 -14.29
C TRP A 77 27.11 10.19 -12.91
N HIS A 78 26.23 9.64 -12.12
CA HIS A 78 25.93 10.17 -10.79
C HIS A 78 26.83 9.60 -9.69
N ARG A 79 27.70 8.66 -9.99
CA ARG A 79 28.60 8.00 -9.03
C ARG A 79 27.83 7.50 -7.79
N THR A 80 26.67 6.86 -7.98
CA THR A 80 25.82 6.37 -6.89
C THR A 80 26.39 5.07 -6.31
N ALA A 81 26.60 4.99 -5.00
CA ALA A 81 27.13 3.79 -4.34
C ALA A 81 26.02 2.80 -3.95
N VAL A 82 24.80 3.27 -3.81
CA VAL A 82 23.66 2.52 -3.28
C VAL A 82 22.61 2.33 -4.36
N LEU A 83 22.17 1.09 -4.54
CA LEU A 83 20.97 0.74 -5.29
C LEU A 83 19.79 0.61 -4.31
N TYR A 84 18.78 1.44 -4.47
CA TYR A 84 17.47 1.23 -3.84
C TYR A 84 16.53 0.61 -4.87
N TYR A 85 15.93 -0.52 -4.51
CA TYR A 85 15.02 -1.26 -5.37
C TYR A 85 13.83 -1.82 -4.57
N PRO A 86 12.57 -1.55 -4.96
CA PRO A 86 11.40 -2.17 -4.39
C PRO A 86 11.08 -3.47 -5.15
N PRO A 87 11.40 -4.64 -4.59
CA PRO A 87 11.10 -5.92 -5.24
C PRO A 87 9.60 -6.10 -5.48
N SER A 88 9.26 -6.83 -6.53
CA SER A 88 7.88 -7.22 -6.82
C SER A 88 7.38 -8.29 -5.85
N GLY A 89 6.05 -8.45 -5.78
CA GLY A 89 5.43 -9.55 -5.06
C GLY A 89 5.67 -10.92 -5.72
N PRO A 90 5.26 -12.02 -5.05
CA PRO A 90 5.55 -13.40 -5.42
C PRO A 90 4.72 -13.87 -6.63
N ASN A 91 4.94 -13.24 -7.78
CA ASN A 91 4.29 -13.60 -9.03
C ASN A 91 5.33 -13.92 -10.11
N LYS A 92 5.08 -14.93 -10.92
CA LYS A 92 6.04 -15.49 -11.88
C LYS A 92 6.70 -14.44 -12.79
N VAL A 93 5.92 -13.65 -13.50
CA VAL A 93 6.45 -12.68 -14.47
C VAL A 93 7.25 -11.56 -13.80
N PRO A 94 6.73 -10.89 -12.74
CA PRO A 94 7.49 -9.92 -11.97
C PRO A 94 8.79 -10.46 -11.37
N VAL A 95 8.76 -11.65 -10.75
CA VAL A 95 9.98 -12.26 -10.15
C VAL A 95 11.02 -12.59 -11.19
N LEU A 96 10.64 -13.15 -12.34
CA LEU A 96 11.60 -13.41 -13.45
C LEU A 96 12.22 -12.12 -13.99
N ARG A 97 11.42 -11.07 -14.13
CA ARG A 97 11.92 -9.74 -14.50
C ARG A 97 12.93 -9.21 -13.49
N ASP A 98 12.61 -9.30 -12.21
CA ASP A 98 13.48 -8.81 -11.13
C ASP A 98 14.80 -9.61 -11.08
N ILE A 99 14.75 -10.93 -11.31
CA ILE A 99 15.96 -11.76 -11.41
C ILE A 99 16.88 -11.23 -12.52
N VAL A 100 16.35 -11.04 -13.74
CA VAL A 100 17.12 -10.55 -14.88
C VAL A 100 17.70 -9.16 -14.58
N PHE A 101 16.85 -8.26 -14.10
CA PHE A 101 17.25 -6.89 -13.79
C PHE A 101 18.34 -6.82 -12.70
N LEU A 102 18.13 -7.49 -11.56
CA LEU A 102 19.05 -7.44 -10.43
C LEU A 102 20.37 -8.17 -10.74
N CYS A 103 20.34 -9.29 -11.43
CA CYS A 103 21.56 -9.95 -11.89
C CYS A 103 22.39 -9.08 -12.85
N ALA A 104 21.73 -8.27 -13.68
CA ALA A 104 22.39 -7.37 -14.62
C ALA A 104 22.94 -6.08 -13.98
N THR A 105 22.35 -5.63 -12.87
CA THR A 105 22.64 -4.28 -12.35
C THR A 105 23.28 -4.26 -10.97
N ARG A 106 22.90 -5.16 -10.06
CA ARG A 106 23.24 -5.10 -8.64
C ARG A 106 24.76 -5.12 -8.37
N TRP A 107 25.51 -5.88 -9.14
CA TRP A 107 26.98 -5.99 -9.01
C TRP A 107 27.75 -4.68 -9.22
N MET A 108 27.12 -3.68 -9.85
CA MET A 108 27.73 -2.36 -10.04
C MET A 108 27.69 -1.50 -8.78
N PHE A 109 26.89 -1.84 -7.79
CA PHE A 109 26.70 -1.07 -6.57
C PHE A 109 27.40 -1.72 -5.38
N ARG A 110 27.93 -0.88 -4.49
CA ARG A 110 28.56 -1.36 -3.25
C ARG A 110 27.52 -1.84 -2.25
N HIS A 111 26.35 -1.18 -2.25
CA HIS A 111 25.26 -1.41 -1.30
C HIS A 111 23.95 -1.59 -2.02
N THR A 112 23.10 -2.45 -1.46
CA THR A 112 21.74 -2.70 -1.95
C THR A 112 20.73 -2.53 -0.83
N VAL A 113 19.68 -1.74 -1.11
CA VAL A 113 18.53 -1.53 -0.25
C VAL A 113 17.30 -2.11 -0.96
N PHE A 114 16.65 -3.08 -0.36
CA PHE A 114 15.36 -3.59 -0.81
C PHE A 114 14.24 -3.05 0.07
N HIS A 115 13.19 -2.52 -0.55
CA HIS A 115 11.99 -2.06 0.14
C HIS A 115 10.78 -2.89 -0.28
N TYR A 116 10.37 -3.83 0.55
CA TYR A 116 9.30 -4.78 0.28
C TYR A 116 7.93 -4.13 0.53
N HIS A 117 7.24 -3.76 -0.55
CA HIS A 117 5.85 -3.29 -0.53
C HIS A 117 4.84 -4.43 -0.71
N ALA A 118 5.29 -5.60 -1.13
CA ALA A 118 4.54 -6.84 -1.16
C ALA A 118 5.43 -7.94 -0.59
N GLY A 119 4.94 -8.69 0.37
CA GLY A 119 5.73 -9.73 1.02
C GLY A 119 5.53 -11.11 0.38
N GLY A 120 6.48 -12.03 0.68
CA GLY A 120 6.40 -13.43 0.30
C GLY A 120 7.30 -13.85 -0.86
N VAL A 121 8.14 -12.93 -1.38
CA VAL A 121 9.05 -13.25 -2.49
C VAL A 121 10.11 -14.28 -2.08
N SER A 122 10.49 -14.36 -0.81
CA SER A 122 11.48 -15.33 -0.32
C SER A 122 11.01 -16.77 -0.51
N GLY A 123 9.70 -17.04 -0.31
CA GLY A 123 9.11 -18.36 -0.52
C GLY A 123 9.01 -18.76 -2.00
N TYR A 124 9.01 -17.81 -2.90
CA TYR A 124 8.87 -18.07 -4.33
C TYR A 124 10.07 -18.81 -4.94
N ALA A 125 11.21 -18.84 -4.24
CA ALA A 125 12.39 -19.60 -4.67
C ALA A 125 12.09 -21.10 -4.87
N ASP A 126 11.21 -21.66 -4.08
CA ASP A 126 10.84 -23.08 -4.13
C ASP A 126 9.92 -23.42 -5.30
N GLU A 127 9.17 -22.44 -5.78
CA GLU A 127 8.30 -22.56 -6.96
C GLU A 127 9.08 -22.46 -8.28
N LEU A 128 10.32 -21.95 -8.23
CA LEU A 128 11.15 -21.79 -9.42
C LEU A 128 11.78 -23.11 -9.87
N PRO A 129 11.91 -23.32 -11.19
CA PRO A 129 12.74 -24.38 -11.76
C PRO A 129 14.15 -24.36 -11.18
N ALA A 130 14.74 -25.54 -10.94
CA ALA A 130 16.02 -25.68 -10.25
C ALA A 130 17.15 -24.82 -10.86
N PHE A 131 17.18 -24.69 -12.20
CA PHE A 131 18.19 -23.91 -12.90
C PHE A 131 18.06 -22.39 -12.69
N LEU A 132 16.89 -21.87 -12.27
CA LEU A 132 16.69 -20.46 -11.97
C LEU A 132 17.00 -20.09 -10.52
N ARG A 133 17.04 -21.05 -9.60
CA ARG A 133 17.28 -20.81 -8.16
C ARG A 133 18.65 -20.14 -7.88
N PRO A 134 19.76 -20.47 -8.56
CA PRO A 134 21.02 -19.75 -8.39
C PRO A 134 20.92 -18.27 -8.76
N PHE A 135 20.23 -17.95 -9.85
CA PHE A 135 20.01 -16.56 -10.28
C PHE A 135 19.08 -15.80 -9.32
N PHE A 136 18.05 -16.45 -8.81
CA PHE A 136 17.21 -15.87 -7.74
C PHE A 136 18.06 -15.53 -6.51
N ARG A 137 18.92 -16.45 -6.07
CA ARG A 137 19.82 -16.21 -4.94
C ARG A 137 20.78 -15.05 -5.22
N LEU A 138 21.35 -14.98 -6.41
CA LEU A 138 22.23 -13.88 -6.81
C LEU A 138 21.49 -12.53 -6.80
N ALA A 139 20.24 -12.52 -7.27
CA ALA A 139 19.40 -11.32 -7.35
C ALA A 139 19.00 -10.79 -5.97
N TYR A 140 18.53 -11.65 -5.06
CA TYR A 140 17.81 -11.20 -3.86
C TYR A 140 18.59 -11.35 -2.55
N ARG A 141 19.60 -12.24 -2.45
CA ARG A 141 20.28 -12.49 -1.17
C ARG A 141 21.24 -11.40 -0.74
N ASN A 142 21.47 -11.33 0.57
CA ASN A 142 22.53 -10.52 1.19
C ASN A 142 22.44 -9.02 0.83
N ALA A 143 21.25 -8.43 0.87
CA ALA A 143 21.10 -6.99 0.81
C ALA A 143 21.72 -6.34 2.06
N ASP A 144 22.24 -5.12 1.93
CA ASP A 144 22.73 -4.37 3.10
C ASP A 144 21.57 -3.94 4.00
N LEU A 145 20.45 -3.57 3.40
CA LEU A 145 19.24 -3.20 4.10
C LEU A 145 18.02 -3.79 3.41
N ALA A 146 17.16 -4.40 4.20
CA ALA A 146 15.80 -4.78 3.84
C ALA A 146 14.82 -3.96 4.66
N ILE A 147 13.84 -3.36 3.99
CA ILE A 147 12.80 -2.57 4.62
C ILE A 147 11.46 -3.26 4.33
N ARG A 148 10.64 -3.47 5.35
CA ARG A 148 9.26 -3.93 5.23
C ARG A 148 8.31 -2.91 5.83
N THR A 149 7.07 -2.86 5.37
CA THR A 149 6.13 -1.79 5.74
C THR A 149 5.42 -2.05 7.06
N ALA A 150 5.37 -3.29 7.54
CA ALA A 150 4.72 -3.69 8.78
C ALA A 150 5.41 -4.89 9.44
N PRO A 151 5.34 -5.03 10.78
CA PRO A 151 5.93 -6.17 11.49
C PRO A 151 5.32 -7.52 11.09
N GLN A 152 4.03 -7.54 10.75
CA GLN A 152 3.29 -8.75 10.39
C GLN A 152 3.51 -9.19 8.93
N ASN A 153 4.20 -8.40 8.12
CA ASN A 153 4.56 -8.79 6.77
C ASN A 153 5.65 -9.86 6.78
N PRO A 154 5.72 -10.71 5.75
CA PRO A 154 6.77 -11.69 5.60
C PRO A 154 8.16 -11.08 5.77
N GLU A 155 9.03 -11.79 6.48
CA GLU A 155 10.41 -11.36 6.77
C GLU A 155 11.36 -11.70 5.61
N ASP A 156 10.97 -11.32 4.39
CA ASP A 156 11.72 -11.64 3.17
C ASP A 156 13.19 -11.22 3.26
N GLY A 157 13.46 -10.04 3.82
CA GLY A 157 14.83 -9.55 4.00
C GLY A 157 15.67 -10.49 4.86
N ARG A 158 15.15 -10.86 6.04
CA ARG A 158 15.84 -11.78 6.97
C ARG A 158 16.03 -13.16 6.36
N LEU A 159 14.98 -13.71 5.73
CA LEU A 159 15.01 -15.03 5.09
C LEU A 159 16.00 -15.08 3.90
N LEU A 160 16.20 -13.95 3.23
CA LEU A 160 17.16 -13.80 2.13
C LEU A 160 18.55 -13.33 2.61
N GLY A 161 18.79 -13.27 3.92
CA GLY A 161 20.10 -12.98 4.50
C GLY A 161 20.51 -11.51 4.41
N ALA A 162 19.56 -10.58 4.44
CA ALA A 162 19.87 -9.15 4.54
C ALA A 162 20.65 -8.85 5.83
N ARG A 163 21.65 -7.96 5.76
CA ARG A 163 22.49 -7.59 6.90
C ARG A 163 21.69 -6.83 7.97
N VAL A 164 20.78 -5.97 7.54
CA VAL A 164 19.86 -5.22 8.41
C VAL A 164 18.44 -5.41 7.87
N ASP A 165 17.51 -5.77 8.71
CA ASP A 165 16.08 -5.87 8.38
C ASP A 165 15.28 -4.99 9.35
N VAL A 166 14.55 -4.02 8.82
CA VAL A 166 13.82 -3.03 9.60
C VAL A 166 12.39 -2.84 9.10
N VAL A 167 11.56 -2.31 9.99
CA VAL A 167 10.19 -1.90 9.65
C VAL A 167 10.16 -0.38 9.50
N VAL A 168 9.74 0.10 8.32
CA VAL A 168 9.41 1.50 8.09
C VAL A 168 7.97 1.58 7.60
N ALA A 169 7.09 2.06 8.48
CA ALA A 169 5.69 2.22 8.13
C ALA A 169 5.51 3.26 7.02
N ASN A 170 4.58 3.01 6.11
CA ASN A 170 4.18 3.99 5.11
C ASN A 170 3.57 5.23 5.77
N GLY A 171 3.64 6.37 5.05
CA GLY A 171 3.04 7.63 5.50
C GLY A 171 2.45 8.39 4.33
N ILE A 172 1.41 9.18 4.60
CA ILE A 172 0.75 10.02 3.62
C ILE A 172 0.73 11.49 4.08
N PRO A 173 0.56 12.45 3.12
CA PRO A 173 0.35 13.84 3.50
C PRO A 173 -0.88 14.01 4.39
N ASP A 174 -0.80 14.88 5.37
CA ASP A 174 -1.95 15.24 6.20
C ASP A 174 -2.79 16.30 5.46
N MET A 175 -3.91 15.86 4.91
CA MET A 175 -4.78 16.68 4.05
C MET A 175 -6.06 17.13 4.77
N ARG A 176 -6.24 16.85 6.06
CA ARG A 176 -7.46 17.20 6.80
C ARG A 176 -7.81 18.70 6.69
N GLY A 177 -6.83 19.57 6.79
CA GLY A 177 -7.03 21.03 6.71
C GLY A 177 -7.33 21.58 5.31
N THR A 178 -7.21 20.76 4.26
CA THR A 178 -7.44 21.20 2.87
C THR A 178 -8.88 21.00 2.40
N VAL A 179 -9.63 20.13 3.09
CA VAL A 179 -11.03 19.87 2.80
C VAL A 179 -11.86 20.81 3.66
N LYS A 180 -12.68 21.66 3.03
CA LYS A 180 -13.74 22.34 3.75
C LYS A 180 -14.68 21.27 4.26
N GLU A 181 -14.67 21.03 5.58
CA GLU A 181 -15.68 20.23 6.23
C GLU A 181 -17.01 20.94 5.97
N SER A 182 -17.75 20.48 4.98
CA SER A 182 -19.16 20.83 4.89
C SER A 182 -19.78 20.24 6.12
N VAL A 183 -20.23 21.07 7.03
CA VAL A 183 -21.21 20.71 8.05
C VAL A 183 -22.50 20.48 7.28
N ALA A 184 -22.57 19.41 6.53
CA ALA A 184 -23.82 18.88 6.04
C ALA A 184 -24.60 18.52 7.30
N ASP A 185 -25.80 19.03 7.39
CA ASP A 185 -26.79 18.56 8.37
C ASP A 185 -26.93 17.05 8.11
N LYS A 186 -26.12 16.29 8.83
CA LYS A 186 -26.08 14.84 8.66
C LYS A 186 -27.41 14.35 9.16
N GLY A 187 -28.31 14.04 8.24
CA GLY A 187 -29.52 13.32 8.56
C GLY A 187 -29.19 12.07 9.40
N LYS A 188 -30.19 11.37 9.91
CA LYS A 188 -29.99 10.16 10.73
C LYS A 188 -29.17 9.05 10.04
N THR A 189 -29.15 9.02 8.71
CA THR A 189 -28.52 7.96 7.91
C THR A 189 -26.99 8.05 7.94
N LEU A 190 -26.32 7.02 8.46
CA LEU A 190 -24.85 6.96 8.53
C LEU A 190 -24.24 6.40 7.25
N THR A 191 -23.09 6.93 6.86
CA THR A 191 -22.39 6.51 5.64
C THR A 191 -21.21 5.61 5.98
N ILE A 192 -21.23 4.39 5.41
CA ILE A 192 -20.10 3.46 5.38
C ILE A 192 -19.38 3.66 4.04
N LEU A 193 -18.10 3.98 4.07
CA LEU A 193 -17.26 4.16 2.87
C LEU A 193 -16.31 2.99 2.70
N PHE A 194 -16.23 2.47 1.48
CA PHE A 194 -15.15 1.62 1.00
C PHE A 194 -14.40 2.31 -0.13
N THR A 195 -13.07 2.20 -0.17
CA THR A 195 -12.29 2.63 -1.33
C THR A 195 -11.16 1.67 -1.68
N GLY A 196 -10.96 1.45 -2.99
CA GLY A 196 -9.92 0.57 -3.52
C GLY A 196 -10.24 0.06 -4.92
N VAL A 197 -9.43 -0.84 -5.42
CA VAL A 197 -9.81 -1.63 -6.61
C VAL A 197 -10.92 -2.59 -6.20
N LEU A 198 -12.05 -2.54 -6.91
CA LEU A 198 -13.23 -3.35 -6.61
C LEU A 198 -13.04 -4.75 -7.22
N ILE A 199 -12.43 -5.64 -6.44
CA ILE A 199 -12.17 -7.05 -6.75
C ILE A 199 -12.56 -7.93 -5.56
N PRO A 200 -12.82 -9.24 -5.77
CA PRO A 200 -13.23 -10.14 -4.69
C PRO A 200 -12.31 -10.09 -3.46
N SER A 201 -11.01 -10.17 -3.67
CA SER A 201 -10.02 -10.24 -2.58
C SER A 201 -9.86 -8.94 -1.76
N LYS A 202 -10.41 -7.82 -2.23
CA LYS A 202 -10.56 -6.59 -1.42
C LYS A 202 -11.78 -6.62 -0.52
N GLY A 203 -12.55 -7.71 -0.54
CA GLY A 203 -13.66 -7.96 0.37
C GLY A 203 -14.95 -7.20 0.03
N VAL A 204 -15.09 -6.70 -1.21
CA VAL A 204 -16.27 -5.94 -1.64
C VAL A 204 -17.54 -6.77 -1.47
N TYR A 205 -17.53 -8.07 -1.87
CA TYR A 205 -18.69 -8.92 -1.76
C TYR A 205 -19.04 -9.23 -0.29
N ILE A 206 -18.02 -9.44 0.55
CA ILE A 206 -18.18 -9.63 2.00
C ILE A 206 -18.83 -8.39 2.64
N LEU A 207 -18.41 -7.20 2.20
CA LEU A 207 -19.03 -5.95 2.67
C LEU A 207 -20.49 -5.82 2.22
N LEU A 208 -20.84 -6.24 1.00
CA LEU A 208 -22.23 -6.24 0.53
C LEU A 208 -23.12 -7.20 1.36
N GLU A 209 -22.61 -8.37 1.72
CA GLU A 209 -23.29 -9.33 2.59
C GLU A 209 -23.50 -8.76 4.00
N ALA A 210 -22.46 -8.18 4.59
CA ALA A 210 -22.54 -7.49 5.88
C ALA A 210 -23.51 -6.31 5.83
N PHE A 211 -23.47 -5.50 4.77
CA PHE A 211 -24.36 -4.37 4.57
C PHE A 211 -25.84 -4.79 4.49
N ARG A 212 -26.12 -5.88 3.74
CA ARG A 212 -27.46 -6.49 3.74
C ARG A 212 -27.91 -6.87 5.15
N ALA A 213 -27.05 -7.51 5.93
CA ALA A 213 -27.37 -7.90 7.29
C ALA A 213 -27.67 -6.69 8.18
N LEU A 214 -26.93 -5.58 8.05
CA LEU A 214 -27.19 -4.33 8.76
C LEU A 214 -28.56 -3.75 8.42
N VAL A 215 -28.90 -3.65 7.12
CA VAL A 215 -30.21 -3.15 6.68
C VAL A 215 -31.35 -4.04 7.19
N HIS A 216 -31.17 -5.36 7.17
CA HIS A 216 -32.16 -6.32 7.67
C HIS A 216 -32.37 -6.22 9.19
N ARG A 217 -31.33 -5.82 9.94
CA ARG A 217 -31.40 -5.54 11.39
C ARG A 217 -31.95 -4.14 11.70
N GLY A 218 -32.41 -3.39 10.68
CA GLY A 218 -33.04 -2.07 10.82
C GLY A 218 -32.08 -0.91 10.97
N ALA A 219 -30.80 -1.07 10.64
CA ALA A 219 -29.83 0.03 10.66
C ALA A 219 -30.15 1.08 9.58
N ASP A 220 -30.11 2.36 9.96
CA ASP A 220 -30.25 3.46 9.02
C ASP A 220 -28.88 3.86 8.47
N VAL A 221 -28.45 3.15 7.44
CA VAL A 221 -27.13 3.25 6.83
C VAL A 221 -27.20 3.29 5.33
N ARG A 222 -26.20 3.95 4.71
CA ARG A 222 -25.90 3.88 3.28
C ARG A 222 -24.47 3.39 3.07
N LEU A 223 -24.23 2.75 1.94
CA LEU A 223 -22.92 2.25 1.52
C LEU A 223 -22.44 3.04 0.30
N GLU A 224 -21.24 3.60 0.40
CA GLU A 224 -20.52 4.21 -0.73
C GLU A 224 -19.34 3.34 -1.13
N LEU A 225 -19.30 2.92 -2.41
CA LEU A 225 -18.15 2.22 -3.00
C LEU A 225 -17.41 3.15 -3.96
N MET A 226 -16.14 3.38 -3.68
CA MET A 226 -15.28 4.25 -4.47
C MET A 226 -14.09 3.49 -5.03
N GLY A 227 -13.91 3.54 -6.37
CA GLY A 227 -12.79 2.91 -7.03
C GLY A 227 -13.15 2.36 -8.41
N ARG A 228 -12.20 1.63 -9.00
CA ARG A 228 -12.37 0.99 -10.31
C ARG A 228 -12.70 -0.49 -10.12
N TRP A 229 -13.66 -0.98 -10.86
CA TRP A 229 -13.91 -2.42 -10.97
C TRP A 229 -12.73 -3.12 -11.66
N GLY A 230 -12.29 -4.22 -11.09
CA GLY A 230 -11.22 -5.03 -11.68
C GLY A 230 -11.69 -5.91 -12.84
N GLU A 231 -12.93 -6.42 -12.73
CA GLU A 231 -13.52 -7.32 -13.72
C GLU A 231 -14.99 -7.00 -13.92
N VAL A 232 -15.44 -6.99 -15.19
CA VAL A 232 -16.83 -6.70 -15.55
C VAL A 232 -17.79 -7.71 -14.93
N LYS A 233 -17.42 -9.01 -14.97
CA LYS A 233 -18.25 -10.07 -14.39
C LYS A 233 -18.48 -9.87 -12.90
N PHE A 234 -17.45 -9.48 -12.15
CA PHE A 234 -17.59 -9.22 -10.71
C PHE A 234 -18.47 -7.99 -10.43
N GLN A 235 -18.39 -6.95 -11.27
CA GLN A 235 -19.28 -5.79 -11.19
C GLN A 235 -20.74 -6.20 -11.40
N GLU A 236 -21.02 -7.03 -12.43
CA GLU A 236 -22.37 -7.54 -12.71
C GLU A 236 -22.92 -8.39 -11.56
N ASP A 237 -22.08 -9.28 -10.98
CA ASP A 237 -22.47 -10.12 -9.86
C ASP A 237 -22.81 -9.28 -8.61
N CYS A 238 -22.03 -8.23 -8.32
CA CYS A 238 -22.32 -7.28 -7.24
C CYS A 238 -23.61 -6.49 -7.48
N ALA A 239 -23.84 -6.01 -8.71
CA ALA A 239 -25.05 -5.28 -9.09
C ALA A 239 -26.29 -6.17 -8.95
N ALA A 240 -26.24 -7.41 -9.44
CA ALA A 240 -27.33 -8.38 -9.29
C ALA A 240 -27.62 -8.72 -7.82
N TYR A 241 -26.58 -8.75 -6.97
CA TYR A 241 -26.75 -8.94 -5.52
C TYR A 241 -27.51 -7.78 -4.88
N ILE A 242 -27.11 -6.54 -5.18
CA ILE A 242 -27.72 -5.30 -4.67
C ILE A 242 -29.20 -5.22 -5.05
N GLU A 243 -29.52 -5.49 -6.33
CA GLU A 243 -30.89 -5.49 -6.86
C GLU A 243 -31.75 -6.58 -6.20
N ARG A 244 -31.25 -7.82 -6.14
CA ARG A 244 -31.95 -8.97 -5.54
C ARG A 244 -32.35 -8.73 -4.09
N HIS A 245 -31.55 -7.97 -3.36
CA HIS A 245 -31.77 -7.70 -1.93
C HIS A 245 -32.37 -6.32 -1.65
N ASN A 246 -32.84 -5.59 -2.67
CA ASN A 246 -33.50 -4.27 -2.55
C ASN A 246 -32.61 -3.24 -1.81
N LEU A 247 -31.33 -3.18 -2.14
CA LEU A 247 -30.35 -2.29 -1.50
C LEU A 247 -30.06 -1.01 -2.31
N MET A 248 -30.66 -0.85 -3.51
CA MET A 248 -30.38 0.23 -4.45
C MET A 248 -30.52 1.62 -3.85
N ASP A 249 -31.55 1.86 -3.03
CA ASP A 249 -31.82 3.18 -2.40
C ASP A 249 -30.81 3.55 -1.30
N ARG A 250 -30.01 2.58 -0.85
CA ARG A 250 -29.02 2.73 0.23
C ARG A 250 -27.59 2.52 -0.22
N TYR A 251 -27.38 2.36 -1.51
CA TYR A 251 -26.07 2.08 -2.12
C TYR A 251 -25.73 3.14 -3.16
N GLU A 252 -24.46 3.52 -3.21
CA GLU A 252 -23.93 4.42 -4.24
C GLU A 252 -22.55 3.96 -4.72
N TYR A 253 -22.42 3.82 -6.04
CA TYR A 253 -21.12 3.64 -6.68
C TYR A 253 -20.59 4.98 -7.19
N LEU A 254 -19.50 5.45 -6.58
CA LEU A 254 -18.94 6.77 -6.83
C LEU A 254 -17.97 6.82 -8.03
N GLY A 255 -17.61 5.66 -8.58
CA GLY A 255 -16.55 5.59 -9.59
C GLY A 255 -15.17 5.88 -9.01
N VAL A 256 -14.23 6.20 -9.90
CA VAL A 256 -12.85 6.56 -9.50
C VAL A 256 -12.82 8.04 -9.13
N LYS A 257 -12.53 8.33 -7.89
CA LYS A 257 -12.28 9.71 -7.40
C LYS A 257 -10.80 9.89 -7.11
N ARG A 258 -10.29 11.08 -7.33
CA ARG A 258 -8.88 11.44 -7.10
C ARG A 258 -8.79 12.75 -6.32
N ASP A 259 -7.62 12.98 -5.75
CA ASP A 259 -7.26 14.23 -5.08
C ASP A 259 -8.36 14.76 -4.14
N GLY A 260 -8.74 16.02 -4.26
CA GLY A 260 -9.71 16.67 -3.39
C GLY A 260 -11.09 16.01 -3.39
N GLU A 261 -11.57 15.48 -4.52
CA GLU A 261 -12.87 14.79 -4.59
C GLU A 261 -12.88 13.54 -3.69
N LYS A 262 -11.81 12.74 -3.76
CA LYS A 262 -11.64 11.55 -2.90
C LYS A 262 -11.66 11.92 -1.42
N LEU A 263 -10.96 12.98 -1.05
CA LEU A 263 -10.83 13.43 0.34
C LEU A 263 -12.16 13.90 0.93
N VAL A 264 -13.06 14.48 0.10
CA VAL A 264 -14.41 14.88 0.54
C VAL A 264 -15.19 13.69 1.05
N HIS A 265 -15.18 12.54 0.35
CA HIS A 265 -15.87 11.33 0.80
C HIS A 265 -15.30 10.78 2.11
N PHE A 266 -13.96 10.79 2.28
CA PHE A 266 -13.37 10.44 3.57
C PHE A 266 -13.77 11.40 4.69
N ALA A 267 -13.85 12.70 4.43
CA ALA A 267 -14.28 13.67 5.42
C ALA A 267 -15.76 13.52 5.80
N GLN A 268 -16.60 13.08 4.86
CA GLN A 268 -18.05 12.99 5.03
C GLN A 268 -18.55 11.64 5.54
N CYS A 269 -17.84 10.53 5.29
CA CYS A 269 -18.27 9.24 5.80
C CYS A 269 -18.26 9.20 7.33
N ASP A 270 -18.99 8.24 7.91
CA ASP A 270 -19.07 8.02 9.36
C ASP A 270 -18.18 6.87 9.79
N ILE A 271 -18.08 5.83 8.96
CA ILE A 271 -17.29 4.62 9.20
C ILE A 271 -16.55 4.28 7.91
N PHE A 272 -15.28 3.94 8.01
CA PHE A 272 -14.52 3.39 6.90
C PHE A 272 -14.41 1.88 7.04
N CYS A 273 -14.76 1.14 5.98
CA CYS A 273 -14.74 -0.32 5.98
C CYS A 273 -13.84 -0.84 4.86
N PHE A 274 -12.85 -1.68 5.20
CA PHE A 274 -11.91 -2.24 4.25
C PHE A 274 -11.60 -3.71 4.59
N PRO A 275 -12.50 -4.66 4.30
CA PRO A 275 -12.38 -6.06 4.70
C PRO A 275 -11.50 -6.86 3.73
N SER A 276 -10.31 -6.32 3.39
CA SER A 276 -9.37 -6.89 2.43
C SER A 276 -8.75 -8.19 2.95
N TYR A 277 -8.66 -9.18 2.05
CA TYR A 277 -7.84 -10.39 2.18
C TYR A 277 -6.91 -10.55 0.97
N PHE A 278 -6.62 -9.44 0.30
CA PHE A 278 -5.76 -9.41 -0.88
C PHE A 278 -4.34 -9.87 -0.51
N GLU A 279 -3.81 -10.84 -1.24
CA GLU A 279 -2.53 -11.48 -0.92
C GLU A 279 -1.35 -10.50 -0.83
N ALA A 280 -1.31 -9.50 -1.69
CA ALA A 280 -0.26 -8.49 -1.69
C ALA A 280 -0.61 -7.25 -0.83
N GLU A 281 -1.62 -7.31 0.06
CA GLU A 281 -1.95 -6.22 0.98
C GLU A 281 -0.91 -6.11 2.08
N SER A 282 0.03 -5.21 1.92
CA SER A 282 1.14 -5.08 2.87
C SER A 282 0.90 -4.05 3.97
N PHE A 283 -0.07 -3.12 3.78
CA PHE A 283 -0.25 -2.03 4.72
C PHE A 283 -1.65 -1.40 4.69
N GLY A 284 -2.20 -1.14 3.49
CA GLY A 284 -3.49 -0.49 3.32
C GLY A 284 -3.43 1.03 3.50
N LEU A 285 -2.85 1.76 2.53
CA LEU A 285 -2.76 3.24 2.57
C LEU A 285 -4.12 3.91 2.77
N VAL A 286 -5.20 3.32 2.27
CA VAL A 286 -6.57 3.81 2.42
C VAL A 286 -7.04 3.88 3.88
N LEU A 287 -6.45 3.06 4.75
CA LEU A 287 -6.70 3.10 6.20
C LEU A 287 -6.16 4.40 6.80
N LEU A 288 -4.98 4.85 6.34
CA LEU A 288 -4.41 6.13 6.77
C LEU A 288 -5.24 7.31 6.28
N GLU A 289 -5.81 7.18 5.07
CA GLU A 289 -6.72 8.18 4.50
C GLU A 289 -8.00 8.33 5.34
N ALA A 290 -8.53 7.26 5.90
CA ALA A 290 -9.63 7.33 6.84
C ALA A 290 -9.23 7.92 8.20
N MET A 291 -8.10 7.46 8.74
CA MET A 291 -7.60 7.89 10.05
C MET A 291 -7.25 9.38 10.10
N GLN A 292 -6.72 9.96 9.00
CA GLN A 292 -6.44 11.41 8.98
C GLN A 292 -7.70 12.26 9.17
N PHE A 293 -8.88 11.75 8.76
CA PHE A 293 -10.17 12.42 8.94
C PHE A 293 -10.92 11.97 10.20
N ALA A 294 -10.23 11.31 11.14
CA ALA A 294 -10.80 10.80 12.36
C ALA A 294 -12.00 9.85 12.15
N LYS A 295 -11.89 8.95 11.14
CA LYS A 295 -12.91 7.93 10.89
C LYS A 295 -12.49 6.62 11.55
N PRO A 296 -13.39 5.97 12.34
CA PRO A 296 -13.13 4.63 12.83
C PRO A 296 -13.08 3.65 11.66
N VAL A 297 -12.22 2.66 11.77
CA VAL A 297 -11.95 1.70 10.70
C VAL A 297 -12.45 0.31 11.11
N VAL A 298 -13.18 -0.38 10.21
CA VAL A 298 -13.42 -1.82 10.33
C VAL A 298 -12.69 -2.53 9.21
N SER A 299 -11.80 -3.46 9.57
CA SER A 299 -10.95 -4.18 8.62
C SER A 299 -10.70 -5.62 9.09
N THR A 300 -9.69 -6.29 8.54
CA THR A 300 -9.43 -7.71 8.78
C THR A 300 -8.10 -7.97 9.47
N TRP A 301 -7.99 -9.12 10.14
CA TRP A 301 -6.71 -9.66 10.66
C TRP A 301 -5.85 -10.17 9.51
N TRP A 302 -5.39 -9.27 8.62
CA TRP A 302 -4.65 -9.66 7.43
C TRP A 302 -3.36 -8.86 7.24
N ARG A 303 -2.24 -9.59 7.02
CA ARG A 303 -0.94 -8.99 6.65
C ARG A 303 -0.59 -7.78 7.53
N GLY A 304 -0.27 -6.64 6.91
CA GLY A 304 0.12 -5.40 7.61
C GLY A 304 -1.02 -4.57 8.18
N ILE A 305 -2.29 -4.92 7.94
CA ILE A 305 -3.46 -4.18 8.45
C ILE A 305 -3.42 -4.01 9.98
N PRO A 306 -3.10 -5.05 10.80
CA PRO A 306 -3.03 -4.90 12.25
C PRO A 306 -1.95 -3.95 12.77
N SER A 307 -1.00 -3.53 11.94
CA SER A 307 -0.03 -2.50 12.29
C SER A 307 -0.59 -1.08 12.22
N VAL A 308 -1.70 -0.91 11.49
CA VAL A 308 -2.41 0.35 11.28
C VAL A 308 -3.65 0.43 12.15
N VAL A 309 -4.48 -0.62 12.10
CA VAL A 309 -5.71 -0.72 12.90
C VAL A 309 -5.42 -1.53 14.16
N GLN A 310 -5.57 -0.90 15.32
CA GLN A 310 -5.47 -1.51 16.63
C GLN A 310 -6.88 -1.87 17.11
N ASP A 311 -7.16 -3.16 17.20
CA ASP A 311 -8.49 -3.67 17.54
C ASP A 311 -9.02 -3.12 18.87
N GLY A 312 -10.25 -2.61 18.87
CA GLY A 312 -10.88 -1.97 20.02
C GLY A 312 -10.37 -0.56 20.36
N VAL A 313 -9.36 -0.03 19.65
CA VAL A 313 -8.70 1.25 19.94
C VAL A 313 -9.08 2.31 18.89
N ASN A 314 -8.67 2.14 17.65
CA ASN A 314 -8.99 3.06 16.54
C ASN A 314 -9.92 2.43 15.49
N GLY A 315 -10.46 1.28 15.79
CA GLY A 315 -11.35 0.52 14.93
C GLY A 315 -11.47 -0.94 15.38
N TYR A 316 -11.98 -1.77 14.49
CA TYR A 316 -12.13 -3.20 14.72
C TYR A 316 -11.46 -4.04 13.64
N LEU A 317 -10.94 -5.19 14.04
CA LEU A 317 -10.40 -6.21 13.15
C LEU A 317 -11.26 -7.48 13.25
N VAL A 318 -11.73 -7.97 12.11
CA VAL A 318 -12.56 -9.17 12.01
C VAL A 318 -11.83 -10.31 11.31
N PRO A 319 -12.28 -11.58 11.45
CA PRO A 319 -11.78 -12.70 10.66
C PRO A 319 -11.94 -12.44 9.16
N LEU A 320 -11.13 -13.14 8.34
CA LEU A 320 -11.22 -13.06 6.89
C LEU A 320 -12.52 -13.69 6.40
N GLN A 321 -13.15 -13.06 5.41
CA GLN A 321 -14.32 -13.61 4.73
C GLN A 321 -15.49 -13.95 5.68
N ASP A 322 -15.65 -13.19 6.74
CA ASP A 322 -16.72 -13.35 7.74
C ASP A 322 -17.64 -12.12 7.70
N PRO A 323 -18.73 -12.15 6.91
CA PRO A 323 -19.66 -11.03 6.78
C PRO A 323 -20.48 -10.80 8.06
N ASP A 324 -20.72 -11.84 8.87
CA ASP A 324 -21.51 -11.69 10.11
C ASP A 324 -20.67 -10.97 11.18
N ALA A 325 -19.43 -11.38 11.39
CA ALA A 325 -18.51 -10.65 12.28
C ALA A 325 -18.28 -9.21 11.81
N LEU A 326 -18.20 -8.98 10.50
CA LEU A 326 -18.10 -7.63 9.94
C LEU A 326 -19.35 -6.79 10.24
N ALA A 327 -20.54 -7.37 10.04
CA ALA A 327 -21.80 -6.70 10.34
C ALA A 327 -21.94 -6.37 11.83
N ASP A 328 -21.53 -7.27 12.73
CA ASP A 328 -21.58 -7.03 14.18
C ASP A 328 -20.70 -5.85 14.58
N ARG A 329 -19.46 -5.77 14.12
CA ARG A 329 -18.54 -4.66 14.42
C ARG A 329 -18.99 -3.34 13.80
N LEU A 330 -19.56 -3.37 12.60
CA LEU A 330 -20.18 -2.20 12.01
C LEU A 330 -21.40 -1.75 12.83
N MET A 331 -22.23 -2.69 13.31
CA MET A 331 -23.40 -2.39 14.15
C MET A 331 -23.01 -1.73 15.48
N ASP A 332 -21.93 -2.19 16.13
CA ASP A 332 -21.40 -1.56 17.35
C ASP A 332 -21.11 -0.06 17.11
N LEU A 333 -20.45 0.26 15.97
CA LEU A 333 -20.15 1.65 15.61
C LEU A 333 -21.38 2.45 15.15
N ILE A 334 -22.38 1.81 14.58
CA ILE A 334 -23.63 2.47 14.13
C ILE A 334 -24.45 2.89 15.36
N GLN A 335 -24.56 2.03 16.34
CA GLN A 335 -25.41 2.24 17.53
C GLN A 335 -24.78 3.18 18.56
N ASP A 336 -23.45 3.19 18.67
CA ASP A 336 -22.71 3.98 19.66
C ASP A 336 -21.94 5.14 19.02
N THR A 337 -22.54 6.33 19.05
CA THR A 337 -21.93 7.56 18.51
C THR A 337 -20.66 7.97 19.26
N GLU A 338 -20.62 7.75 20.58
CA GLU A 338 -19.45 8.13 21.38
C GLU A 338 -18.28 7.18 21.13
N LEU A 339 -18.54 5.88 21.02
CA LEU A 339 -17.56 4.89 20.61
C LEU A 339 -16.97 5.22 19.23
N ARG A 340 -17.85 5.54 18.26
CA ARG A 340 -17.48 5.93 16.90
C ARG A 340 -16.56 7.14 16.91
N ARG A 341 -16.92 8.19 17.66
CA ARG A 341 -16.11 9.41 17.81
C ARG A 341 -14.75 9.11 18.47
N ARG A 342 -14.76 8.39 19.61
CA ARG A 342 -13.54 8.05 20.35
C ARG A 342 -12.55 7.26 19.51
N MET A 343 -13.00 6.23 18.80
CA MET A 343 -12.12 5.44 17.91
C MET A 343 -11.60 6.27 16.74
N GLY A 344 -12.41 7.15 16.17
CA GLY A 344 -11.98 8.07 15.12
C GLY A 344 -10.90 9.03 15.60
N ASP A 345 -11.10 9.68 16.76
CA ASP A 345 -10.14 10.61 17.38
C ASP A 345 -8.80 9.90 17.69
N GLU A 346 -8.88 8.68 18.23
CA GLU A 346 -7.68 7.90 18.50
C GLU A 346 -6.95 7.49 17.21
N GLY A 347 -7.71 7.13 16.15
CA GLY A 347 -7.16 6.90 14.81
C GLY A 347 -6.39 8.11 14.30
N ARG A 348 -6.96 9.31 14.43
CA ARG A 348 -6.29 10.56 14.07
C ARG A 348 -5.03 10.81 14.88
N ARG A 349 -5.05 10.55 16.19
CA ARG A 349 -3.88 10.71 17.06
C ARG A 349 -2.75 9.76 16.64
N ILE A 350 -3.06 8.50 16.36
CA ILE A 350 -2.11 7.50 15.89
C ILE A 350 -1.54 7.91 14.51
N PHE A 351 -2.39 8.35 13.59
CA PHE A 351 -1.97 8.85 12.27
C PHE A 351 -0.94 9.98 12.41
N ALA A 352 -1.26 11.02 13.18
CA ALA A 352 -0.40 12.18 13.37
C ALA A 352 0.95 11.82 14.01
N ALA A 353 0.96 10.85 14.91
CA ALA A 353 2.17 10.40 15.59
C ALA A 353 3.08 9.51 14.73
N ARG A 354 2.50 8.67 13.82
CA ARG A 354 3.23 7.56 13.21
C ARG A 354 3.21 7.54 11.69
N PHE A 355 2.16 8.05 11.05
CA PHE A 355 1.84 7.76 9.65
C PHE A 355 1.80 8.98 8.74
N THR A 356 2.35 10.10 9.20
CA THR A 356 2.52 11.27 8.33
C THR A 356 3.65 11.03 7.32
N LEU A 357 3.56 11.69 6.17
CA LEU A 357 4.59 11.64 5.14
C LEU A 357 5.96 12.08 5.67
N GLU A 358 5.99 13.06 6.57
CA GLU A 358 7.23 13.53 7.20
C GLU A 358 7.88 12.43 8.04
N ARG A 359 7.08 11.69 8.85
CA ARG A 359 7.58 10.55 9.64
C ARG A 359 8.14 9.43 8.75
N PHE A 360 7.43 9.09 7.68
CA PHE A 360 7.93 8.13 6.71
C PHE A 360 9.31 8.54 6.17
N ARG A 361 9.45 9.79 5.73
CA ARG A 361 10.69 10.33 5.16
C ARG A 361 11.84 10.29 6.16
N GLN A 362 11.61 10.72 7.40
CA GLN A 362 12.59 10.68 8.48
C GLN A 362 13.04 9.25 8.78
N ASN A 363 12.11 8.31 8.87
CA ASN A 363 12.39 6.91 9.15
C ASN A 363 13.15 6.24 7.98
N MET A 364 12.84 6.59 6.73
CA MET A 364 13.57 6.11 5.56
C MET A 364 15.03 6.60 5.56
N GLU A 365 15.25 7.90 5.82
CA GLU A 365 16.61 8.44 5.92
C GLU A 365 17.40 7.76 7.05
N ALA A 366 16.82 7.65 8.23
CA ALA A 366 17.43 7.00 9.37
C ALA A 366 17.78 5.53 9.10
N ALA A 367 16.86 4.76 8.51
CA ALA A 367 17.07 3.35 8.18
C ALA A 367 18.25 3.16 7.19
N ILE A 368 18.30 3.96 6.14
CA ILE A 368 19.37 3.90 5.13
C ILE A 368 20.72 4.28 5.77
N LEU A 369 20.79 5.34 6.56
CA LEU A 369 22.02 5.81 7.16
C LEU A 369 22.52 4.88 8.29
N THR A 370 21.62 4.19 9.00
CA THR A 370 22.00 3.18 10.00
C THR A 370 22.65 1.97 9.33
N ALA A 371 22.12 1.53 8.20
CA ALA A 371 22.68 0.40 7.46
C ALA A 371 23.93 0.78 6.65
N ILE A 372 23.97 1.99 6.12
CA ILE A 372 25.03 2.47 5.21
C ILE A 372 25.49 3.85 5.69
N PRO A 373 26.44 3.92 6.62
CA PRO A 373 26.93 5.19 7.15
C PRO A 373 27.53 6.11 6.07
N PRO A 374 27.39 7.44 6.21
CA PRO A 374 28.02 8.41 5.29
C PRO A 374 29.55 8.24 5.29
N GLY A 375 30.15 8.34 4.11
CA GLY A 375 31.60 8.17 3.94
C GLY A 375 32.00 6.89 3.19
N HIS A 376 31.05 6.01 2.91
CA HIS A 376 31.26 4.81 2.09
C HIS A 376 30.85 5.01 0.60
N ASN A 377 30.98 6.24 0.05
CA ASN A 377 30.73 6.57 -1.36
C ASN A 377 31.70 5.90 -2.33
#